data_ac13f05a78d3e79dab4c8bd40a0997e1
#
_entry.id   ac13f05a78d3e79dab4c8bd40a0997e1
#
_cell.length_a   1.000
_cell.length_b   1.000
_cell.length_c   1.000
_cell.angle_alpha   90.00
_cell.angle_beta   90.00
_cell.angle_gamma   90.00
#
_symmetry.space_group_name_H-M   'P 1'
#
loop_
_entity.id
_entity.type
_entity.pdbx_description
1 polymer ?
#
loop_
_entity_poly.entity_id
_entity_poly.type
_entity_poly.pdbx_seq_one_letter_code
_entity_poly.pdbx_strand_id
1 'polypeptide(L)'
;MFIKIPILVLLLSLSLNAQESSESLNPNKKVDEDMESSVEKKVTERKGRKFFLWGYNRSAYSQSDINFEGPGYKFTLQSVNASDKPEKIDSTYINPYTFDVPQFNWRWGKYITDAIYFSFGHDHMKYVMKRGQDASIYGYISPYALQEKHFYASPDILVYLYLFPQTANSYSGVHLGEGEKVTPDLLKFEHTDGLNYFSADIGITHALWESADGKHAFSINAAVGTGPVVLKSDVRLFGEGKNNKYNIGGYGVSGNVGFRFDFNKRYFIDTTVRGGYFDLMHVQTTGRSQDRANQNFYFMEIIAAVGYNIF
;
A
#
# COMPACT_ATOMS: atom_id res chain seq x y z
N MET A 1 22.73 -8.20 11.38
CA MET A 1 22.46 -7.53 12.66
C MET A 1 21.01 -7.06 12.60
N PHE A 2 20.10 -7.91 13.09
CA PHE A 2 18.67 -7.64 13.03
C PHE A 2 18.29 -6.65 14.12
N ILE A 3 17.90 -5.45 13.73
CA ILE A 3 17.25 -4.51 14.63
C ILE A 3 15.81 -5.01 14.82
N LYS A 4 15.58 -5.67 15.96
CA LYS A 4 14.22 -5.94 16.42
C LYS A 4 13.60 -4.61 16.86
N ILE A 5 12.76 -4.03 16.02
CA ILE A 5 11.91 -2.91 16.42
C ILE A 5 10.73 -3.52 17.19
N PRO A 6 10.60 -3.30 18.50
CA PRO A 6 9.41 -3.72 19.21
C PRO A 6 8.24 -2.86 18.72
N ILE A 7 7.18 -3.51 18.26
CA ILE A 7 5.89 -2.84 18.00
C ILE A 7 5.39 -2.36 19.37
N LEU A 8 5.63 -1.10 19.65
CA LEU A 8 5.08 -0.44 20.82
C LEU A 8 3.60 -0.16 20.55
N VAL A 9 2.75 -1.10 20.95
CA VAL A 9 1.30 -0.88 21.06
C VAL A 9 1.10 0.06 22.24
N LEU A 10 1.05 1.35 21.95
CA LEU A 10 0.68 2.35 22.93
C LEU A 10 -0.84 2.31 23.07
N LEU A 11 -1.33 1.44 23.97
CA LEU A 11 -2.70 1.51 24.48
C LEU A 11 -2.80 2.75 25.39
N LEU A 12 -3.22 3.87 24.81
CA LEU A 12 -3.68 5.03 25.57
C LEU A 12 -4.99 4.65 26.25
N SER A 13 -4.92 4.35 27.54
CA SER A 13 -6.07 4.25 28.44
C SER A 13 -6.68 5.65 28.62
N LEU A 14 -7.71 5.95 27.84
CA LEU A 14 -8.58 7.10 28.07
C LEU A 14 -9.59 6.71 29.14
N SER A 15 -9.37 7.17 30.39
CA SER A 15 -10.38 7.16 31.45
C SER A 15 -11.49 8.13 31.09
N LEU A 16 -12.65 7.60 30.72
CA LEU A 16 -13.90 8.34 30.60
C LEU A 16 -14.46 8.58 32.00
N ASN A 17 -14.31 9.79 32.52
CA ASN A 17 -15.12 10.26 33.62
C ASN A 17 -16.49 10.67 33.09
N ALA A 18 -17.48 9.83 33.25
CA ALA A 18 -18.87 10.18 33.07
C ALA A 18 -19.37 10.87 34.34
N GLN A 19 -19.61 12.17 34.29
CA GLN A 19 -20.27 12.92 35.34
C GLN A 19 -21.75 13.01 34.95
N GLU A 20 -22.59 12.23 35.63
CA GLU A 20 -24.04 12.36 35.58
C GLU A 20 -24.45 13.63 36.34
N SER A 21 -25.00 14.61 35.65
CA SER A 21 -25.75 15.69 36.26
C SER A 21 -27.23 15.43 36.04
N SER A 22 -27.93 15.18 37.19
CA SER A 22 -29.39 15.12 37.27
C SER A 22 -29.99 16.53 37.12
N GLU A 23 -30.65 16.76 36.02
CA GLU A 23 -31.43 18.00 35.83
C GLU A 23 -32.91 17.73 35.96
N SER A 24 -33.53 18.49 36.89
CA SER A 24 -34.92 18.46 37.28
C SER A 24 -35.85 18.95 36.13
N LEU A 25 -36.90 18.20 35.85
CA LEU A 25 -37.98 18.53 34.92
C LEU A 25 -38.76 19.78 35.36
N ASN A 26 -38.73 20.82 34.56
CA ASN A 26 -39.64 21.96 34.68
C ASN A 26 -40.64 21.95 33.50
N PRO A 27 -41.96 21.83 33.75
CA PRO A 27 -42.95 21.54 32.70
C PRO A 27 -43.54 22.77 31.98
N ASN A 28 -42.94 23.94 32.01
CA ASN A 28 -43.45 25.14 31.36
C ASN A 28 -42.45 25.82 30.41
N LYS A 29 -42.19 25.15 29.26
CA LYS A 29 -41.53 25.85 28.12
C LYS A 29 -42.01 25.27 26.79
N LYS A 30 -43.31 25.44 26.49
CA LYS A 30 -43.81 25.44 25.10
C LYS A 30 -43.90 26.89 24.69
N VAL A 31 -43.16 27.26 23.71
CA VAL A 31 -42.98 28.46 22.86
C VAL A 31 -41.50 28.86 22.87
N ASP A 32 -40.79 28.40 21.90
CA ASP A 32 -39.68 28.98 21.18
C ASP A 32 -38.91 27.89 20.37
N GLU A 33 -39.60 26.98 19.71
CA GLU A 33 -38.97 25.94 18.87
C GLU A 33 -38.60 26.42 17.44
N ASP A 34 -38.80 27.71 17.11
CA ASP A 34 -38.58 28.23 15.76
C ASP A 34 -37.41 29.24 15.63
N MET A 35 -36.57 29.33 16.63
CA MET A 35 -35.32 30.08 16.56
C MET A 35 -34.15 29.27 17.10
N GLU A 36 -34.01 28.03 16.65
CA GLU A 36 -32.71 27.38 16.70
C GLU A 36 -31.85 28.10 15.68
N SER A 37 -31.22 29.18 16.15
CA SER A 37 -30.14 29.83 15.40
C SER A 37 -29.23 28.70 14.97
N SER A 38 -29.04 28.51 13.68
CA SER A 38 -28.10 27.56 13.11
C SER A 38 -26.70 27.95 13.59
N VAL A 39 -26.34 27.52 14.80
CA VAL A 39 -24.99 27.66 15.32
C VAL A 39 -24.11 26.90 14.33
N GLU A 40 -23.44 27.68 13.51
CA GLU A 40 -22.60 27.13 12.45
C GLU A 40 -21.50 26.27 13.10
N LYS A 41 -21.65 24.92 12.97
CA LYS A 41 -20.77 23.96 13.61
C LYS A 41 -19.28 24.28 13.38
N LYS A 42 -18.48 24.15 14.40
CA LYS A 42 -17.02 24.32 14.31
C LYS A 42 -16.40 23.23 13.44
N VAL A 43 -15.22 23.51 12.91
CA VAL A 43 -14.49 22.57 12.06
C VAL A 43 -14.08 21.28 12.81
N THR A 44 -13.96 21.34 14.13
CA THR A 44 -13.65 20.20 15.01
C THR A 44 -14.86 19.39 15.42
N GLU A 45 -16.08 19.89 15.25
CA GLU A 45 -17.33 19.15 15.44
C GLU A 45 -17.58 18.26 14.22
N ARG A 46 -16.94 17.09 14.20
CA ARG A 46 -16.84 16.22 13.03
C ARG A 46 -17.90 15.12 12.97
N LYS A 47 -18.59 14.82 14.07
CA LYS A 47 -19.59 13.73 14.13
C LYS A 47 -20.59 13.80 13.00
N GLY A 48 -20.70 12.70 12.23
CA GLY A 48 -21.57 12.58 11.06
C GLY A 48 -20.99 13.14 9.75
N ARG A 49 -19.95 13.95 9.82
CA ARG A 49 -19.29 14.55 8.66
C ARG A 49 -18.62 13.46 7.82
N LYS A 50 -18.75 13.57 6.51
CA LYS A 50 -18.03 12.75 5.54
C LYS A 50 -16.86 13.55 5.00
N PHE A 51 -15.85 12.86 4.49
CA PHE A 51 -14.74 13.50 3.80
C PHE A 51 -14.28 12.67 2.62
N PHE A 52 -13.71 13.34 1.66
CA PHE A 52 -12.98 12.74 0.55
C PHE A 52 -11.63 13.42 0.46
N LEU A 53 -10.58 12.64 0.21
CA LEU A 53 -9.26 13.17 -0.12
C LEU A 53 -8.69 12.44 -1.33
N TRP A 54 -7.85 13.16 -2.05
CA TRP A 54 -7.09 12.64 -3.15
C TRP A 54 -5.68 13.25 -3.12
N GLY A 55 -4.67 12.45 -3.43
CA GLY A 55 -3.29 12.90 -3.36
C GLY A 55 -2.32 11.96 -4.05
N TYR A 56 -1.05 12.24 -3.85
CA TYR A 56 0.05 11.47 -4.40
C TYR A 56 0.92 10.87 -3.32
N ASN A 57 1.56 9.74 -3.64
CA ASN A 57 2.47 9.07 -2.73
C ASN A 57 3.86 8.85 -3.32
N ARG A 58 4.77 8.50 -2.41
CA ARG A 58 6.07 7.89 -2.68
C ARG A 58 6.26 6.74 -1.73
N SER A 59 6.78 5.63 -2.26
CA SER A 59 6.87 4.37 -1.54
C SER A 59 8.30 3.86 -1.41
N ALA A 60 8.54 3.14 -0.34
CA ALA A 60 9.76 2.38 -0.11
C ALA A 60 9.40 0.97 0.34
N TYR A 61 10.26 0.00 0.03
CA TYR A 61 10.02 -1.41 0.26
C TYR A 61 11.20 -2.05 0.98
N SER A 62 10.93 -2.99 1.88
CA SER A 62 11.98 -3.83 2.46
C SER A 62 12.53 -4.80 1.41
N GLN A 63 13.70 -5.34 1.67
CA GLN A 63 14.13 -6.57 1.00
C GLN A 63 13.11 -7.67 1.23
N SER A 64 13.00 -8.57 0.26
CA SER A 64 12.05 -9.69 0.30
C SER A 64 12.54 -10.86 -0.53
N ASP A 65 12.03 -12.04 -0.21
CA ASP A 65 12.22 -13.23 -1.00
C ASP A 65 11.03 -13.39 -1.95
N ILE A 66 11.29 -13.81 -3.19
CA ILE A 66 10.26 -14.10 -4.18
C ILE A 66 10.33 -15.59 -4.50
N ASN A 67 9.25 -16.32 -4.22
CA ASN A 67 9.16 -17.74 -4.51
C ASN A 67 8.42 -17.94 -5.83
N PHE A 68 9.03 -18.66 -6.76
CA PHE A 68 8.50 -18.98 -8.08
C PHE A 68 8.18 -20.46 -8.17
N GLU A 69 7.01 -20.81 -8.72
CA GLU A 69 6.58 -22.17 -8.90
C GLU A 69 5.83 -22.33 -10.22
N GLY A 70 6.14 -23.41 -10.93
CA GLY A 70 5.49 -23.81 -12.17
C GLY A 70 5.99 -25.15 -12.69
N PRO A 71 5.46 -25.61 -13.84
CA PRO A 71 5.92 -26.85 -14.44
C PRO A 71 7.43 -26.85 -14.69
N GLY A 72 8.13 -27.77 -14.05
CA GLY A 72 9.56 -27.96 -14.21
C GLY A 72 10.45 -26.96 -13.45
N TYR A 73 9.90 -26.11 -12.59
CA TYR A 73 10.70 -25.26 -11.72
C TYR A 73 10.01 -24.98 -10.39
N LYS A 74 10.82 -24.84 -9.35
CA LYS A 74 10.45 -24.30 -8.04
C LYS A 74 11.71 -23.70 -7.43
N PHE A 75 11.76 -22.39 -7.32
CA PHE A 75 12.91 -21.70 -6.77
C PHE A 75 12.54 -20.43 -6.03
N THR A 76 13.41 -20.01 -5.14
CA THR A 76 13.33 -18.76 -4.38
C THR A 76 14.45 -17.85 -4.81
N LEU A 77 14.12 -16.63 -5.17
CA LEU A 77 15.08 -15.55 -5.34
C LEU A 77 15.15 -14.77 -4.03
N GLN A 78 16.30 -14.82 -3.36
CA GLN A 78 16.46 -14.28 -2.02
C GLN A 78 16.98 -12.84 -2.00
N SER A 79 16.56 -12.10 -0.97
CA SER A 79 17.05 -10.76 -0.64
C SER A 79 16.88 -9.73 -1.75
N VAL A 80 15.79 -9.83 -2.49
CA VAL A 80 15.50 -8.94 -3.60
C VAL A 80 15.22 -7.53 -3.10
N ASN A 81 15.91 -6.57 -3.71
CA ASN A 81 15.66 -5.15 -3.52
C ASN A 81 14.69 -4.65 -4.59
N ALA A 82 13.75 -3.82 -4.17
CA ALA A 82 12.87 -3.11 -5.06
C ALA A 82 12.90 -1.60 -4.79
N SER A 83 12.46 -0.85 -5.76
CA SER A 83 12.33 0.60 -5.66
C SER A 83 10.97 1.05 -6.15
N ASP A 84 10.61 2.21 -5.69
CA ASP A 84 9.55 3.01 -6.28
C ASP A 84 9.90 3.44 -7.72
N LYS A 85 8.88 3.74 -8.52
CA LYS A 85 9.02 4.26 -9.89
C LYS A 85 8.19 5.53 -10.05
N PRO A 86 8.63 6.64 -9.44
CA PRO A 86 7.92 7.90 -9.54
C PRO A 86 7.92 8.42 -10.98
N GLU A 87 6.79 9.00 -11.40
CA GLU A 87 6.76 9.80 -12.62
C GLU A 87 7.55 11.09 -12.42
N LYS A 88 8.03 11.67 -13.52
CA LYS A 88 8.64 13.00 -13.51
C LYS A 88 7.60 14.03 -13.09
N ILE A 89 8.01 14.99 -12.29
CA ILE A 89 7.14 16.11 -11.90
C ILE A 89 6.93 17.02 -13.12
N ASP A 90 5.80 16.85 -13.77
CA ASP A 90 5.39 17.62 -14.95
C ASP A 90 3.86 17.79 -14.98
N SER A 91 3.31 18.14 -16.14
CA SER A 91 1.87 18.33 -16.31
C SER A 91 1.03 17.05 -16.09
N THR A 92 1.63 15.86 -16.06
CA THR A 92 0.94 14.60 -15.79
C THR A 92 0.22 14.59 -14.43
N TYR A 93 0.76 15.33 -13.44
CA TYR A 93 0.17 15.42 -12.11
C TYR A 93 -1.08 16.29 -12.00
N ILE A 94 -1.31 17.17 -12.96
CA ILE A 94 -2.43 18.12 -12.96
C ILE A 94 -3.36 17.94 -14.17
N ASN A 95 -3.00 17.09 -15.12
CA ASN A 95 -3.80 16.82 -16.30
C ASN A 95 -4.92 15.80 -15.97
N PRO A 96 -6.21 16.16 -16.12
CA PRO A 96 -7.33 15.30 -15.77
C PRO A 96 -7.42 14.01 -16.62
N TYR A 97 -6.68 13.91 -17.73
CA TYR A 97 -6.64 12.71 -18.57
C TYR A 97 -5.52 11.72 -18.17
N THR A 98 -4.61 12.14 -17.31
CA THR A 98 -3.44 11.33 -16.89
C THR A 98 -3.23 11.34 -15.38
N PHE A 99 -4.20 11.78 -14.60
CA PHE A 99 -4.09 11.91 -13.13
C PHE A 99 -3.89 10.57 -12.42
N ASP A 100 -4.17 9.44 -13.07
CA ASP A 100 -3.99 8.07 -12.60
C ASP A 100 -2.63 7.46 -13.00
N VAL A 101 -1.84 8.12 -13.83
CA VAL A 101 -0.51 7.65 -14.26
C VAL A 101 0.53 7.77 -13.14
N PRO A 102 0.62 8.89 -12.38
CA PRO A 102 1.43 8.97 -11.17
C PRO A 102 0.86 8.06 -10.07
N GLN A 103 1.69 7.74 -9.08
CA GLN A 103 1.21 7.07 -7.88
C GLN A 103 0.28 7.98 -7.12
N PHE A 104 -0.93 7.51 -6.83
CA PHE A 104 -1.98 8.30 -6.20
C PHE A 104 -2.67 7.53 -5.07
N ASN A 105 -3.35 8.30 -4.21
CA ASN A 105 -4.18 7.79 -3.14
C ASN A 105 -5.52 8.51 -3.17
N TRP A 106 -6.58 7.80 -2.87
CA TRP A 106 -7.84 8.44 -2.50
C TRP A 106 -8.46 7.73 -1.31
N ARG A 107 -9.22 8.50 -0.49
CA ARG A 107 -10.00 7.97 0.62
C ARG A 107 -11.33 8.66 0.71
N TRP A 108 -12.33 7.88 1.01
CA TRP A 108 -13.61 8.36 1.45
C TRP A 108 -13.85 7.89 2.88
N GLY A 109 -14.29 8.79 3.77
CA GLY A 109 -14.50 8.45 5.17
C GLY A 109 -15.68 9.19 5.78
N LYS A 110 -16.08 8.69 6.97
CA LYS A 110 -17.13 9.27 7.79
C LYS A 110 -16.73 9.27 9.24
N TYR A 111 -16.90 10.40 9.91
CA TYR A 111 -16.72 10.52 11.35
C TYR A 111 -17.91 9.92 12.09
N ILE A 112 -17.62 8.99 13.00
CA ILE A 112 -18.60 8.35 13.89
C ILE A 112 -18.79 9.19 15.15
N THR A 113 -17.70 9.75 15.66
CA THR A 113 -17.66 10.77 16.71
C THR A 113 -16.87 11.98 16.20
N ASP A 114 -16.62 12.99 17.03
CA ASP A 114 -15.77 14.11 16.63
C ASP A 114 -14.31 13.70 16.44
N ALA A 115 -13.89 12.59 17.03
CA ALA A 115 -12.54 12.08 16.94
C ALA A 115 -12.42 10.84 16.04
N ILE A 116 -13.33 9.87 16.14
CA ILE A 116 -13.22 8.57 15.51
C ILE A 116 -13.87 8.59 14.13
N TYR A 117 -13.17 8.08 13.13
CA TYR A 117 -13.70 7.90 11.78
C TYR A 117 -13.47 6.48 11.26
N PHE A 118 -14.30 6.10 10.31
CA PHE A 118 -14.09 4.96 9.43
C PHE A 118 -13.86 5.49 8.02
N SER A 119 -12.91 4.87 7.30
CA SER A 119 -12.66 5.20 5.91
C SER A 119 -12.39 3.97 5.05
N PHE A 120 -12.62 4.13 3.75
CA PHE A 120 -12.24 3.21 2.70
C PHE A 120 -11.41 3.96 1.67
N GLY A 121 -10.36 3.34 1.16
CA GLY A 121 -9.47 4.00 0.23
C GLY A 121 -8.69 3.05 -0.65
N HIS A 122 -7.96 3.66 -1.58
CA HIS A 122 -7.11 3.00 -2.54
C HIS A 122 -5.75 3.71 -2.58
N ASP A 123 -4.70 2.95 -2.41
CA ASP A 123 -3.32 3.38 -2.57
C ASP A 123 -2.75 2.70 -3.82
N HIS A 124 -2.47 3.50 -4.85
CA HIS A 124 -1.83 3.03 -6.08
C HIS A 124 -0.32 3.25 -5.96
N MET A 125 0.39 2.16 -5.75
CA MET A 125 1.85 2.13 -5.60
C MET A 125 2.51 1.48 -6.81
N LYS A 126 3.82 1.65 -6.94
CA LYS A 126 4.64 1.02 -7.97
C LYS A 126 5.82 0.30 -7.32
N TYR A 127 5.88 -1.01 -7.50
CA TYR A 127 6.99 -1.85 -7.04
C TYR A 127 7.81 -2.32 -8.24
N VAL A 128 9.09 -2.00 -8.25
CA VAL A 128 10.00 -2.40 -9.33
C VAL A 128 11.22 -3.10 -8.73
N MET A 129 11.38 -4.38 -9.02
CA MET A 129 12.60 -5.11 -8.70
C MET A 129 13.80 -4.42 -9.38
N LYS A 130 14.83 -4.11 -8.59
CA LYS A 130 16.04 -3.46 -9.13
C LYS A 130 16.75 -4.36 -10.13
N ARG A 131 17.03 -3.82 -11.31
CA ARG A 131 17.76 -4.54 -12.35
C ARG A 131 19.24 -4.61 -12.00
N GLY A 132 19.87 -5.70 -12.40
CA GLY A 132 21.32 -5.88 -12.25
C GLY A 132 21.77 -5.96 -10.79
N GLN A 133 20.89 -6.36 -9.89
CA GLN A 133 21.23 -6.65 -8.50
C GLN A 133 21.75 -8.08 -8.36
N ASP A 134 22.60 -8.28 -7.37
CA ASP A 134 23.00 -9.61 -6.95
C ASP A 134 21.88 -10.23 -6.13
N ALA A 135 21.54 -11.49 -6.41
CA ALA A 135 20.56 -12.24 -5.66
C ALA A 135 20.92 -13.73 -5.67
N SER A 136 20.56 -14.42 -4.60
CA SER A 136 20.78 -15.87 -4.50
C SER A 136 19.55 -16.60 -4.96
N ILE A 137 19.71 -17.63 -5.80
CA ILE A 137 18.64 -18.51 -6.24
C ILE A 137 18.78 -19.85 -5.51
N TYR A 138 17.71 -20.28 -4.86
CA TYR A 138 17.61 -21.60 -4.22
C TYR A 138 16.45 -22.39 -4.81
N GLY A 139 16.70 -23.64 -5.13
CA GLY A 139 15.69 -24.52 -5.70
C GLY A 139 16.12 -25.12 -7.02
N TYR A 140 15.18 -25.48 -7.86
CA TYR A 140 15.50 -26.10 -9.14
C TYR A 140 14.78 -25.43 -10.31
N ILE A 141 15.44 -25.46 -11.46
CA ILE A 141 14.91 -25.08 -12.78
C ILE A 141 15.34 -26.19 -13.73
N SER A 142 14.37 -26.93 -14.28
CA SER A 142 14.69 -28.01 -15.22
C SER A 142 14.97 -27.44 -16.60
N PRO A 143 15.90 -28.06 -17.38
CA PRO A 143 16.11 -27.68 -18.77
C PRO A 143 14.83 -27.79 -19.64
N TYR A 144 13.95 -28.72 -19.29
CA TYR A 144 12.67 -28.91 -19.97
C TYR A 144 11.73 -27.71 -19.79
N ALA A 145 11.68 -27.11 -18.58
CA ALA A 145 10.89 -25.91 -18.33
C ALA A 145 11.30 -24.73 -19.23
N LEU A 146 12.56 -24.65 -19.59
CA LEU A 146 13.08 -23.63 -20.48
C LEU A 146 12.72 -23.90 -21.95
N GLN A 147 12.72 -25.17 -22.38
CA GLN A 147 12.35 -25.55 -23.75
C GLN A 147 10.86 -25.33 -24.01
N GLU A 148 9.98 -25.68 -23.08
CA GLU A 148 8.54 -25.45 -23.23
C GLU A 148 8.18 -23.97 -23.30
N LYS A 149 9.01 -23.11 -22.74
CA LYS A 149 8.77 -21.67 -22.71
C LYS A 149 9.38 -20.93 -23.90
N HIS A 150 9.93 -21.63 -24.88
CA HIS A 150 10.65 -21.04 -26.03
C HIS A 150 11.69 -20.00 -25.59
N PHE A 151 12.35 -20.26 -24.47
CA PHE A 151 13.31 -19.36 -23.91
C PHE A 151 14.62 -19.37 -24.74
N TYR A 152 14.83 -18.33 -25.51
CA TYR A 152 16.11 -18.06 -26.16
C TYR A 152 17.01 -17.31 -25.14
N ALA A 153 17.51 -18.05 -24.15
CA ALA A 153 18.47 -17.48 -23.23
C ALA A 153 19.75 -17.06 -23.96
N SER A 154 20.40 -16.04 -23.42
CA SER A 154 21.80 -15.84 -23.80
C SER A 154 22.57 -17.14 -23.57
N PRO A 155 23.56 -17.47 -24.40
CA PRO A 155 24.34 -18.69 -24.24
C PRO A 155 24.88 -18.91 -22.82
N ASP A 156 25.17 -17.83 -22.12
CA ASP A 156 25.74 -17.84 -20.77
C ASP A 156 24.78 -18.40 -19.71
N ILE A 157 23.49 -18.06 -19.78
CA ILE A 157 22.47 -18.61 -18.85
C ILE A 157 22.19 -20.07 -19.15
N LEU A 158 22.15 -20.47 -20.42
CA LEU A 158 22.00 -21.88 -20.81
C LEU A 158 23.21 -22.72 -20.35
N VAL A 159 24.41 -22.23 -20.52
CA VAL A 159 25.63 -22.87 -20.04
C VAL A 159 25.61 -23.05 -18.53
N TYR A 160 25.19 -22.02 -17.79
CA TYR A 160 25.08 -22.10 -16.34
C TYR A 160 24.05 -23.16 -15.89
N LEU A 161 22.87 -23.19 -16.49
CA LEU A 161 21.82 -24.17 -16.18
C LEU A 161 22.20 -25.59 -16.62
N TYR A 162 23.01 -25.74 -17.69
CA TYR A 162 23.57 -27.02 -18.14
C TYR A 162 24.70 -27.55 -17.26
N LEU A 163 25.55 -26.66 -16.73
CA LEU A 163 26.70 -27.04 -15.89
C LEU A 163 26.25 -27.46 -14.47
N PHE A 164 25.06 -27.07 -14.05
CA PHE A 164 24.50 -27.45 -12.75
C PHE A 164 23.16 -28.20 -12.93
N PRO A 165 23.18 -29.42 -13.54
CA PRO A 165 21.94 -30.18 -13.73
C PRO A 165 21.33 -30.51 -12.37
N GLN A 166 20.21 -29.91 -12.09
CA GLN A 166 19.45 -30.13 -10.88
C GLN A 166 18.68 -31.44 -11.03
N THR A 167 18.98 -32.43 -10.21
CA THR A 167 18.14 -33.63 -10.12
C THR A 167 16.79 -33.28 -9.51
N ALA A 168 15.72 -33.84 -10.03
CA ALA A 168 14.33 -33.47 -9.76
C ALA A 168 13.90 -33.45 -8.27
N ASN A 169 14.73 -33.86 -7.34
CA ASN A 169 14.44 -33.97 -5.91
C ASN A 169 15.49 -33.30 -5.00
N SER A 170 16.48 -32.61 -5.53
CA SER A 170 17.48 -31.94 -4.71
C SER A 170 17.29 -30.43 -4.74
N TYR A 171 16.98 -29.86 -3.60
CA TYR A 171 17.15 -28.42 -3.36
C TYR A 171 18.66 -28.17 -3.25
N SER A 172 19.34 -27.99 -4.36
CA SER A 172 20.70 -27.52 -4.36
C SER A 172 20.66 -26.01 -4.38
N GLY A 173 21.32 -25.38 -3.42
CA GLY A 173 21.55 -23.93 -3.46
C GLY A 173 22.36 -23.61 -4.71
N VAL A 174 21.73 -23.00 -5.68
CA VAL A 174 22.43 -22.34 -6.78
C VAL A 174 22.64 -20.92 -6.30
N HIS A 175 23.84 -20.64 -5.81
CA HIS A 175 24.28 -19.27 -5.61
C HIS A 175 24.63 -18.75 -7.00
N LEU A 176 23.88 -17.78 -7.48
CA LEU A 176 24.44 -16.84 -8.44
C LEU A 176 25.55 -16.15 -7.66
N GLY A 177 26.81 -16.46 -8.01
CA GLY A 177 27.99 -16.01 -7.23
C GLY A 177 28.04 -14.51 -7.04
N GLU A 178 28.85 -14.05 -6.10
CA GLU A 178 29.11 -12.62 -5.96
C GLU A 178 29.50 -12.04 -7.32
N GLY A 179 28.66 -11.12 -7.84
CA GLY A 179 28.87 -10.48 -9.15
C GLY A 179 27.97 -10.99 -10.28
N GLU A 180 27.21 -12.07 -10.12
CA GLU A 180 26.20 -12.47 -11.11
C GLU A 180 24.92 -11.66 -10.91
N LYS A 181 24.52 -10.97 -11.94
CA LYS A 181 23.36 -10.06 -11.90
C LYS A 181 22.13 -10.75 -12.43
N VAL A 182 21.00 -10.55 -11.73
CA VAL A 182 19.70 -10.93 -12.27
C VAL A 182 19.45 -10.09 -13.53
N THR A 183 19.49 -10.75 -14.69
CA THR A 183 19.30 -10.09 -15.97
C THR A 183 17.81 -10.03 -16.33
N PRO A 184 17.36 -9.06 -17.14
CA PRO A 184 15.97 -9.00 -17.62
C PRO A 184 15.55 -10.24 -18.40
N ASP A 185 16.50 -10.96 -19.00
CA ASP A 185 16.24 -12.19 -19.75
C ASP A 185 15.85 -13.34 -18.81
N LEU A 186 16.44 -13.40 -17.61
CA LEU A 186 16.05 -14.37 -16.60
C LEU A 186 14.74 -13.96 -15.94
N LEU A 187 14.68 -12.74 -15.43
CA LEU A 187 13.55 -12.26 -14.65
C LEU A 187 13.39 -10.75 -14.73
N LYS A 188 12.22 -10.31 -15.10
CA LYS A 188 11.69 -8.98 -14.84
C LYS A 188 10.49 -9.11 -13.92
N PHE A 189 10.50 -8.37 -12.80
CA PHE A 189 9.43 -8.45 -11.81
C PHE A 189 9.02 -7.03 -11.38
N GLU A 190 7.87 -6.60 -11.86
CA GLU A 190 7.35 -5.26 -11.62
C GLU A 190 5.83 -5.30 -11.40
N HIS A 191 5.35 -4.47 -10.46
CA HIS A 191 3.94 -4.14 -10.26
C HIS A 191 3.76 -2.64 -10.54
N THR A 192 4.08 -2.20 -11.76
CA THR A 192 4.06 -0.77 -12.14
C THR A 192 2.71 -0.30 -12.62
N ASP A 193 1.90 -1.23 -13.18
CA ASP A 193 0.55 -0.94 -13.63
C ASP A 193 -0.49 -1.23 -12.55
N GLY A 194 -0.04 -1.64 -11.35
CA GLY A 194 -0.92 -1.86 -10.21
C GLY A 194 -0.30 -2.71 -9.09
N LEU A 195 0.27 -2.05 -8.10
CA LEU A 195 0.31 -2.52 -6.73
C LEU A 195 -0.78 -1.72 -6.01
N ASN A 196 -2.03 -2.18 -6.14
CA ASN A 196 -3.21 -1.46 -5.67
C ASN A 196 -3.65 -2.01 -4.32
N TYR A 197 -3.51 -1.23 -3.27
CA TYR A 197 -3.97 -1.59 -1.95
C TYR A 197 -5.31 -0.92 -1.65
N PHE A 198 -6.37 -1.70 -1.55
CA PHE A 198 -7.69 -1.24 -1.13
C PHE A 198 -7.83 -1.52 0.36
N SER A 199 -7.96 -0.48 1.18
CA SER A 199 -8.04 -0.67 2.62
C SER A 199 -9.30 -0.08 3.22
N ALA A 200 -9.81 -0.78 4.23
CA ALA A 200 -10.76 -0.25 5.19
C ALA A 200 -9.99 0.11 6.46
N ASP A 201 -10.13 1.37 6.88
CA ASP A 201 -9.38 1.89 8.01
C ASP A 201 -10.32 2.40 9.12
N ILE A 202 -9.92 2.20 10.37
CA ILE A 202 -10.46 2.90 11.52
C ILE A 202 -9.39 3.85 12.05
N GLY A 203 -9.76 5.10 12.29
CA GLY A 203 -8.81 6.11 12.71
C GLY A 203 -9.37 7.12 13.69
N ILE A 204 -8.44 7.90 14.23
CA ILE A 204 -8.73 8.99 15.13
C ILE A 204 -8.12 10.28 14.58
N THR A 205 -8.81 11.40 14.85
CA THR A 205 -8.32 12.75 14.59
C THR A 205 -8.38 13.54 15.89
N HIS A 206 -7.27 14.14 16.27
CA HIS A 206 -7.19 15.01 17.44
C HIS A 206 -6.77 16.42 17.02
N ALA A 207 -7.58 17.41 17.36
CA ALA A 207 -7.26 18.81 17.08
C ALA A 207 -6.17 19.29 18.05
N LEU A 208 -5.07 19.79 17.51
CA LEU A 208 -3.98 20.42 18.25
C LEU A 208 -4.22 21.92 18.41
N TRP A 209 -4.92 22.50 17.44
CA TRP A 209 -5.27 23.92 17.42
C TRP A 209 -6.56 24.15 16.62
N GLU A 210 -7.34 25.11 17.03
CA GLU A 210 -8.54 25.61 16.34
C GLU A 210 -8.57 27.14 16.40
N SER A 211 -8.97 27.77 15.29
CA SER A 211 -9.14 29.22 15.21
C SER A 211 -10.37 29.67 16.02
N ALA A 212 -10.34 30.91 16.51
CA ALA A 212 -11.43 31.47 17.33
C ALA A 212 -12.78 31.49 16.60
N ASP A 213 -12.78 31.64 15.27
CA ASP A 213 -13.98 31.60 14.43
C ASP A 213 -14.42 30.15 14.08
N GLY A 214 -13.73 29.13 14.55
CA GLY A 214 -14.00 27.71 14.29
C GLY A 214 -13.91 27.27 12.83
N LYS A 215 -13.25 28.07 11.97
CA LYS A 215 -13.14 27.76 10.52
C LYS A 215 -11.88 27.01 10.15
N HIS A 216 -10.84 27.12 10.96
CA HIS A 216 -9.54 26.51 10.72
C HIS A 216 -9.14 25.64 11.89
N ALA A 217 -8.49 24.51 11.61
CA ALA A 217 -7.92 23.66 12.63
C ALA A 217 -6.66 22.95 12.13
N PHE A 218 -5.72 22.71 13.03
CA PHE A 218 -4.59 21.84 12.82
C PHE A 218 -4.75 20.62 13.70
N SER A 219 -4.66 19.43 13.10
CA SER A 219 -4.95 18.15 13.75
C SER A 219 -3.87 17.13 13.45
N ILE A 220 -3.72 16.17 14.36
CA ILE A 220 -2.99 14.93 14.12
C ILE A 220 -4.00 13.81 13.85
N ASN A 221 -3.67 12.95 12.88
CA ASN A 221 -4.44 11.77 12.52
C ASN A 221 -3.62 10.51 12.79
N ALA A 222 -4.30 9.43 13.20
CA ALA A 222 -3.72 8.10 13.20
C ALA A 222 -4.80 7.09 12.80
N ALA A 223 -4.42 6.05 12.06
CA ALA A 223 -5.34 4.98 11.69
C ALA A 223 -4.63 3.64 11.53
N VAL A 224 -5.42 2.57 11.61
CA VAL A 224 -5.02 1.22 11.24
C VAL A 224 -6.01 0.68 10.22
N GLY A 225 -5.52 -0.13 9.28
CA GLY A 225 -6.34 -0.62 8.21
C GLY A 225 -5.87 -1.94 7.64
N THR A 226 -6.76 -2.59 6.92
CA THR A 226 -6.49 -3.85 6.22
C THR A 226 -7.35 -3.97 4.98
N GLY A 227 -6.91 -4.81 4.04
CA GLY A 227 -7.69 -5.11 2.85
C GLY A 227 -6.91 -5.80 1.74
N PRO A 228 -7.56 -6.08 0.61
CA PRO A 228 -6.95 -6.79 -0.51
C PRO A 228 -5.92 -5.94 -1.24
N VAL A 229 -4.90 -6.65 -1.76
CA VAL A 229 -3.94 -6.11 -2.73
C VAL A 229 -4.27 -6.66 -4.10
N VAL A 230 -4.61 -5.76 -5.02
CA VAL A 230 -4.95 -6.08 -6.41
C VAL A 230 -3.75 -5.75 -7.28
N LEU A 231 -3.22 -6.76 -7.95
CA LEU A 231 -2.03 -6.66 -8.76
C LEU A 231 -2.37 -6.57 -10.24
N LYS A 232 -1.61 -5.74 -10.96
CA LYS A 232 -1.44 -5.82 -12.41
C LYS A 232 0.06 -5.82 -12.68
N SER A 233 0.60 -7.02 -12.89
CA SER A 233 2.04 -7.26 -12.87
C SER A 233 2.61 -7.33 -14.28
N ASP A 234 3.78 -6.71 -14.50
CA ASP A 234 4.63 -6.97 -15.64
C ASP A 234 5.78 -7.88 -15.18
N VAL A 235 5.51 -9.18 -15.18
CA VAL A 235 6.50 -10.21 -14.87
C VAL A 235 6.90 -10.91 -16.15
N ARG A 236 8.19 -11.02 -16.38
CA ARG A 236 8.77 -11.89 -17.41
C ARG A 236 9.65 -12.90 -16.73
N LEU A 237 9.36 -14.15 -16.92
CA LEU A 237 10.11 -15.25 -16.35
C LEU A 237 10.64 -16.10 -17.50
N PHE A 238 11.96 -16.28 -17.58
CA PHE A 238 12.65 -16.97 -18.68
C PHE A 238 12.28 -16.38 -20.07
N GLY A 239 12.22 -15.06 -20.17
CA GLY A 239 11.86 -14.36 -21.39
C GLY A 239 10.38 -14.39 -21.76
N GLU A 240 9.56 -15.26 -21.14
CA GLU A 240 8.13 -15.32 -21.33
C GLU A 240 7.35 -14.42 -20.38
N GLY A 241 6.22 -13.96 -20.83
CA GLY A 241 5.20 -13.28 -20.04
C GLY A 241 4.97 -11.87 -20.53
N LYS A 242 4.00 -11.33 -20.17
CA LYS A 242 3.42 -10.10 -19.73
C LYS A 242 1.98 -10.44 -19.40
N ASN A 243 1.75 -10.69 -18.14
CA ASN A 243 0.39 -10.82 -17.67
C ASN A 243 -0.14 -9.41 -17.38
N ASN A 244 -1.03 -8.94 -18.25
CA ASN A 244 -1.64 -7.60 -18.13
C ASN A 244 -3.03 -7.66 -17.50
N LYS A 245 -3.32 -8.70 -16.70
CA LYS A 245 -4.63 -8.90 -16.06
C LYS A 245 -4.58 -8.49 -14.60
N TYR A 246 -5.65 -7.87 -14.14
CA TYR A 246 -5.83 -7.64 -12.71
C TYR A 246 -6.16 -8.95 -12.00
N ASN A 247 -5.53 -9.18 -10.87
CA ASN A 247 -5.84 -10.29 -9.96
C ASN A 247 -5.70 -9.85 -8.50
N ILE A 248 -6.46 -10.47 -7.61
CA ILE A 248 -6.24 -10.31 -6.17
C ILE A 248 -4.99 -11.10 -5.84
N GLY A 249 -3.89 -10.41 -5.59
CA GLY A 249 -2.59 -11.01 -5.30
C GLY A 249 -2.44 -11.46 -3.85
N GLY A 250 -3.15 -10.81 -2.94
CA GLY A 250 -3.05 -11.08 -1.52
C GLY A 250 -3.76 -10.02 -0.69
N TYR A 251 -3.26 -9.80 0.51
CA TYR A 251 -3.80 -8.80 1.42
C TYR A 251 -2.70 -7.99 2.10
N GLY A 252 -3.10 -6.87 2.69
CA GLY A 252 -2.23 -5.99 3.45
C GLY A 252 -2.82 -5.58 4.78
N VAL A 253 -1.91 -5.24 5.71
CA VAL A 253 -2.24 -4.54 6.95
C VAL A 253 -1.36 -3.30 7.06
N SER A 254 -1.92 -2.21 7.57
CA SER A 254 -1.20 -0.94 7.64
C SER A 254 -1.57 -0.12 8.86
N GLY A 255 -0.64 0.75 9.25
CA GLY A 255 -0.88 1.83 10.20
C GLY A 255 -0.39 3.14 9.60
N ASN A 256 -1.01 4.24 9.97
CA ASN A 256 -0.58 5.55 9.53
C ASN A 256 -0.68 6.59 10.63
N VAL A 257 0.13 7.63 10.47
CA VAL A 257 0.07 8.85 11.26
C VAL A 257 0.29 10.03 10.33
N GLY A 258 -0.41 11.13 10.57
CA GLY A 258 -0.34 12.29 9.71
C GLY A 258 -0.81 13.56 10.37
N PHE A 259 -0.63 14.65 9.65
CA PHE A 259 -1.11 15.97 10.02
C PHE A 259 -2.13 16.45 9.01
N ARG A 260 -3.16 17.07 9.53
CA ARG A 260 -4.24 17.64 8.74
C ARG A 260 -4.44 19.10 9.12
N PHE A 261 -4.51 19.94 8.11
CA PHE A 261 -4.88 21.33 8.25
C PHE A 261 -6.20 21.58 7.53
N ASP A 262 -7.26 21.83 8.29
CA ASP A 262 -8.57 22.23 7.79
C ASP A 262 -8.62 23.75 7.58
N PHE A 263 -9.11 24.18 6.42
CA PHE A 263 -9.31 25.59 6.12
C PHE A 263 -10.71 25.84 5.56
N ASN A 264 -11.33 26.92 6.03
CA ASN A 264 -12.68 27.32 5.66
C ASN A 264 -13.72 26.20 5.83
N LYS A 265 -13.57 25.35 6.86
CA LYS A 265 -14.41 24.18 7.20
C LYS A 265 -14.51 23.09 6.12
N ARG A 266 -14.45 23.48 4.84
CA ARG A 266 -14.72 22.59 3.71
C ARG A 266 -13.48 21.90 3.16
N TYR A 267 -12.37 22.58 3.12
CA TYR A 267 -11.15 22.09 2.49
C TYR A 267 -10.11 21.71 3.54
N PHE A 268 -9.27 20.76 3.21
CA PHE A 268 -8.12 20.43 4.04
C PHE A 268 -6.94 19.92 3.21
N ILE A 269 -5.75 20.07 3.79
CA ILE A 269 -4.52 19.42 3.32
C ILE A 269 -4.18 18.35 4.33
N ASP A 270 -3.75 17.20 3.86
CA ASP A 270 -3.33 16.06 4.68
C ASP A 270 -1.95 15.58 4.24
N THR A 271 -1.07 15.36 5.20
CA THR A 271 0.24 14.74 4.97
C THR A 271 0.38 13.55 5.90
N THR A 272 0.57 12.37 5.34
CA THR A 272 0.53 11.13 6.07
C THR A 272 1.74 10.27 5.76
N VAL A 273 2.32 9.64 6.80
CA VAL A 273 3.22 8.51 6.66
C VAL A 273 2.43 7.25 7.00
N ARG A 274 2.40 6.31 6.06
CA ARG A 274 1.77 5.00 6.21
C ARG A 274 2.84 3.93 6.12
N GLY A 275 2.81 2.97 7.01
CA GLY A 275 3.65 1.78 6.95
C GLY A 275 2.81 0.53 7.10
N GLY A 276 3.27 -0.58 6.53
CA GLY A 276 2.50 -1.80 6.58
C GLY A 276 3.26 -3.02 6.04
N TYR A 277 2.51 -4.09 5.89
CA TYR A 277 2.99 -5.37 5.42
C TYR A 277 2.02 -5.91 4.37
N PHE A 278 2.57 -6.41 3.27
CA PHE A 278 1.85 -7.13 2.24
C PHE A 278 2.23 -8.60 2.23
N ASP A 279 1.23 -9.46 2.13
CA ASP A 279 1.37 -10.88 1.84
C ASP A 279 0.73 -11.18 0.48
N LEU A 280 1.59 -11.28 -0.53
CA LEU A 280 1.21 -11.55 -1.91
C LEU A 280 1.30 -13.04 -2.19
N MET A 281 0.22 -13.77 -1.96
CA MET A 281 0.16 -15.23 -2.10
C MET A 281 0.02 -15.68 -3.56
N HIS A 282 -0.49 -14.81 -4.44
CA HIS A 282 -0.83 -15.15 -5.83
C HIS A 282 -0.40 -14.05 -6.80
N VAL A 283 0.89 -14.02 -7.13
CA VAL A 283 1.42 -13.19 -8.20
C VAL A 283 1.43 -14.02 -9.49
N GLN A 284 0.66 -13.59 -10.47
CA GLN A 284 0.70 -14.21 -11.80
C GLN A 284 1.99 -13.80 -12.51
N THR A 285 2.76 -14.77 -12.99
CA THR A 285 4.07 -14.53 -13.60
C THR A 285 4.02 -14.54 -15.10
N THR A 286 3.57 -15.64 -15.69
CA THR A 286 3.33 -15.76 -17.13
C THR A 286 1.82 -15.72 -17.40
N GLY A 287 1.40 -15.84 -18.64
CA GLY A 287 -0.01 -15.96 -18.97
C GLY A 287 -0.64 -17.32 -18.60
N ARG A 288 0.13 -18.25 -18.04
CA ARG A 288 -0.30 -19.61 -17.71
C ARG A 288 -0.74 -19.68 -16.26
N SER A 289 -1.85 -20.35 -15.98
CA SER A 289 -2.39 -20.48 -14.60
C SER A 289 -1.52 -21.31 -13.66
N GLN A 290 -0.62 -22.12 -14.22
CA GLN A 290 0.29 -22.98 -13.47
C GLN A 290 1.54 -22.22 -12.98
N ASP A 291 1.85 -21.08 -13.60
CA ASP A 291 3.02 -20.28 -13.28
C ASP A 291 2.63 -19.18 -12.29
N ARG A 292 3.19 -19.24 -11.10
CA ARG A 292 2.87 -18.28 -10.04
C ARG A 292 4.11 -17.93 -9.23
N ALA A 293 4.03 -16.80 -8.57
CA ALA A 293 4.95 -16.42 -7.50
C ALA A 293 4.19 -16.03 -6.24
N ASN A 294 4.89 -16.04 -5.13
CA ASN A 294 4.45 -15.41 -3.89
C ASN A 294 5.59 -14.59 -3.29
N GLN A 295 5.22 -13.56 -2.55
CA GLN A 295 6.16 -12.63 -1.96
C GLN A 295 5.52 -11.93 -0.78
N ASN A 296 6.32 -11.64 0.25
CA ASN A 296 5.88 -10.76 1.33
C ASN A 296 6.93 -9.72 1.64
N PHE A 297 6.51 -8.51 2.01
CA PHE A 297 7.40 -7.40 2.32
C PHE A 297 6.72 -6.31 3.14
N TYR A 298 7.55 -5.52 3.82
CA TYR A 298 7.11 -4.27 4.44
C TYR A 298 7.19 -3.13 3.45
N PHE A 299 6.25 -2.21 3.57
CA PHE A 299 6.23 -0.98 2.80
C PHE A 299 6.11 0.25 3.69
N MET A 300 6.53 1.37 3.18
CA MET A 300 6.32 2.69 3.75
C MET A 300 5.95 3.66 2.64
N GLU A 301 4.93 4.49 2.88
CA GLU A 301 4.49 5.55 1.98
C GLU A 301 4.54 6.90 2.69
N ILE A 302 4.89 7.93 1.94
CA ILE A 302 4.66 9.33 2.29
C ILE A 302 3.60 9.85 1.33
N ILE A 303 2.50 10.37 1.88
CA ILE A 303 1.33 10.81 1.14
C ILE A 303 1.15 12.30 1.37
N ALA A 304 0.88 13.04 0.28
CA ALA A 304 0.42 14.43 0.34
C ALA A 304 -0.90 14.53 -0.42
N ALA A 305 -1.95 14.98 0.26
CA ALA A 305 -3.30 14.99 -0.27
C ALA A 305 -4.03 16.30 0.00
N VAL A 306 -4.99 16.60 -0.86
CA VAL A 306 -6.01 17.64 -0.64
C VAL A 306 -7.35 16.94 -0.44
N GLY A 307 -8.19 17.53 0.40
CA GLY A 307 -9.47 16.92 0.70
C GLY A 307 -10.61 17.94 0.88
N TYR A 308 -11.79 17.38 0.89
CA TYR A 308 -13.04 18.12 1.02
C TYR A 308 -13.95 17.46 2.06
N ASN A 309 -14.48 18.27 2.97
CA ASN A 309 -15.49 17.88 3.96
C ASN A 309 -16.90 18.02 3.37
N ILE A 310 -17.69 16.97 3.48
CA ILE A 310 -19.08 16.89 3.04
C ILE A 310 -19.96 16.91 4.30
N PHE A 311 -20.77 17.94 4.43
CA PHE A 311 -21.68 18.16 5.57
C PHE A 311 -23.01 17.49 5.35
#